data_1c6091173a2686ffd1db3ab2acb73553
#
_entry.id   1c6091173a2686ffd1db3ab2acb73553
#
_cell.length_a   1.000
_cell.length_b   1.000
_cell.length_c   1.000
_cell.angle_alpha   90.00
_cell.angle_beta   90.00
_cell.angle_gamma   90.00
#
_symmetry.space_group_name_H-M   'P 1'
#
loop_
_entity.id
_entity.type
_entity.pdbx_description
1 polymer ?
#
loop_
_entity_poly.entity_id
_entity_poly.type
_entity_poly.pdbx_seq_one_letter_code
_entity_poly.pdbx_strand_id
1 'polypeptide(L)'
;MEKKAIHINEAMQILDIARDHKQTVNLKVWETRTGDIIHYRGWLVSSGSWKGGWHRIVNPTNNQIRTVPDIMIFEINGLSIYL
;
A
#
# COMPACT_ATOMS: atom_id res chain seq x y z
N MET A 1 -20.93 12.29 3.82
CA MET A 1 -20.75 10.87 4.20
C MET A 1 -19.32 10.45 3.92
N GLU A 2 -18.64 9.95 4.94
CA GLU A 2 -17.25 9.53 4.74
C GLU A 2 -17.18 8.26 3.90
N LYS A 3 -16.23 8.25 2.98
CA LYS A 3 -15.94 7.07 2.18
C LYS A 3 -15.12 6.11 3.02
N LYS A 4 -15.66 4.91 3.27
CA LYS A 4 -14.98 3.89 4.10
C LYS A 4 -14.32 2.79 3.30
N ALA A 5 -14.60 2.73 2.00
CA ALA A 5 -14.04 1.72 1.11
C ALA A 5 -13.79 2.31 -0.27
N ILE A 6 -12.77 1.81 -0.94
CA ILE A 6 -12.42 2.25 -2.29
C ILE A 6 -12.13 1.02 -3.15
N HIS A 7 -12.32 1.17 -4.46
CA HIS A 7 -11.95 0.15 -5.41
C HIS A 7 -10.42 0.05 -5.51
N ILE A 8 -9.90 -1.16 -5.80
CA ILE A 8 -8.46 -1.38 -5.89
C ILE A 8 -7.79 -0.44 -6.91
N ASN A 9 -8.47 -0.09 -7.99
CA ASN A 9 -7.91 0.84 -8.98
C ASN A 9 -7.67 2.22 -8.37
N GLU A 10 -8.58 2.70 -7.53
CA GLU A 10 -8.38 3.96 -6.81
C GLU A 10 -7.25 3.86 -5.80
N ALA A 11 -7.14 2.72 -5.11
CA ALA A 11 -6.06 2.49 -4.16
C ALA A 11 -4.70 2.56 -4.85
N MET A 12 -4.58 1.97 -6.05
CA MET A 12 -3.34 2.01 -6.82
C MET A 12 -3.01 3.44 -7.24
N GLN A 13 -4.02 4.23 -7.60
CA GLN A 13 -3.82 5.65 -7.92
C GLN A 13 -3.31 6.43 -6.71
N ILE A 14 -3.84 6.15 -5.53
CA ILE A 14 -3.36 6.79 -4.29
C ILE A 14 -1.88 6.46 -4.06
N LEU A 15 -1.48 5.21 -4.28
CA LEU A 15 -0.08 4.82 -4.14
C LEU A 15 0.82 5.55 -5.14
N ASP A 16 0.38 5.65 -6.39
CA ASP A 16 1.15 6.33 -7.43
C ASP A 16 1.29 7.83 -7.16
N ILE A 17 0.20 8.46 -6.69
CA ILE A 17 0.22 9.88 -6.30
C ILE A 17 1.16 10.08 -5.12
N ALA A 18 1.08 9.21 -4.11
CA ALA A 18 1.96 9.29 -2.95
C ALA A 18 3.43 9.16 -3.34
N ARG A 19 3.74 8.27 -4.30
CA ARG A 19 5.09 8.15 -4.83
C ARG A 19 5.55 9.44 -5.48
N ASP A 20 4.73 10.01 -6.35
CA ASP A 20 5.09 11.21 -7.10
C ASP A 20 5.27 12.42 -6.19
N HIS A 21 4.51 12.52 -5.13
CA HIS A 21 4.56 13.63 -4.18
C HIS A 21 5.40 13.35 -2.93
N LYS A 22 6.05 12.17 -2.87
CA LYS A 22 6.88 11.76 -1.73
C LYS A 22 6.11 11.82 -0.40
N GLN A 23 4.87 11.37 -0.43
CA GLN A 23 4.00 11.31 0.74
C GLN A 23 4.04 9.91 1.36
N THR A 24 3.90 9.85 2.67
CA THR A 24 3.79 8.56 3.37
C THR A 24 2.39 8.00 3.27
N VAL A 25 2.30 6.68 3.36
CA VAL A 25 1.01 5.96 3.37
C VAL A 25 0.98 5.00 4.55
N ASN A 26 -0.23 4.64 4.97
CA ASN A 26 -0.46 3.57 5.95
C ASN A 26 -1.16 2.42 5.23
N LEU A 27 -0.58 1.24 5.30
CA LEU A 27 -1.12 0.07 4.61
C LEU A 27 -1.35 -1.06 5.60
N LYS A 28 -2.39 -1.86 5.34
CA LYS A 28 -2.55 -3.18 5.94
C LYS A 28 -2.44 -4.21 4.84
N VAL A 29 -1.54 -5.15 5.01
CA VAL A 29 -1.21 -6.17 4.01
C VAL A 29 -1.33 -7.54 4.62
N TRP A 30 -1.88 -8.48 3.87
CA TRP A 30 -1.99 -9.87 4.29
C TRP A 30 -0.74 -10.62 3.84
N GLU A 31 -0.01 -11.17 4.80
CA GLU A 31 1.14 -12.04 4.53
C GLU A 31 0.64 -13.47 4.36
N THR A 32 0.66 -13.99 3.13
CA THR A 32 0.06 -15.27 2.81
C THR A 32 0.82 -16.45 3.40
N ARG A 33 2.13 -16.32 3.63
CA ARG A 33 2.93 -17.43 4.16
C ARG A 33 2.65 -17.70 5.62
N THR A 34 2.33 -16.69 6.40
CA THR A 34 2.11 -16.81 7.85
C THR A 34 0.65 -16.63 8.24
N GLY A 35 -0.18 -16.06 7.36
CA GLY A 35 -1.55 -15.68 7.66
C GLY A 35 -1.66 -14.41 8.49
N ASP A 36 -0.56 -13.72 8.75
CA ASP A 36 -0.55 -12.52 9.57
C ASP A 36 -0.95 -11.29 8.78
N ILE A 37 -1.45 -10.29 9.51
CA ILE A 37 -1.71 -8.96 8.96
C ILE A 37 -0.56 -8.06 9.38
N ILE A 38 0.07 -7.43 8.38
CA ILE A 38 1.20 -6.54 8.64
C ILE A 38 0.74 -5.11 8.43
N HIS A 39 1.04 -4.25 9.39
CA HIS A 39 0.75 -2.82 9.34
C HIS A 39 2.02 -2.07 8.95
N TYR A 40 1.97 -1.36 7.82
CA TYR A 40 3.03 -0.46 7.41
C TYR A 40 2.54 0.96 7.64
N ARG A 41 3.06 1.62 8.67
CA ARG A 41 2.63 2.97 9.06
C ARG A 41 3.67 4.00 8.70
N GLY A 42 3.26 5.01 7.91
CA GLY A 42 4.15 6.10 7.53
C GLY A 42 5.28 5.69 6.62
N TRP A 43 5.02 4.78 5.68
CA TRP A 43 6.02 4.33 4.71
C TRP A 43 5.90 5.13 3.42
N LEU A 44 7.03 5.34 2.74
CA LEU A 44 7.06 5.98 1.44
C LEU A 44 6.88 4.94 0.34
N VAL A 45 6.22 5.32 -0.76
CA VAL A 45 6.12 4.49 -1.95
C VAL A 45 7.29 4.85 -2.85
N SER A 46 8.18 3.89 -3.12
CA SER A 46 9.39 4.15 -3.93
C SER A 46 9.19 3.80 -5.40
N SER A 47 8.48 2.73 -5.70
CA SER A 47 8.23 2.31 -7.08
C SER A 47 7.04 1.34 -7.12
N GLY A 48 6.61 1.01 -8.32
CA GLY A 48 5.56 0.05 -8.53
C GLY A 48 5.49 -0.41 -9.97
N SER A 49 4.84 -1.54 -10.19
CA SER A 49 4.63 -2.09 -11.52
C SER A 49 3.19 -2.61 -11.61
N TRP A 50 2.35 -1.91 -12.38
CA TRP A 50 0.99 -2.38 -12.56
C TRP A 50 0.94 -3.70 -13.34
N LYS A 51 1.90 -3.93 -14.23
CA LYS A 51 2.01 -5.21 -14.95
C LYS A 51 2.46 -6.35 -14.02
N GLY A 52 3.36 -6.04 -13.09
CA GLY A 52 3.83 -7.01 -12.11
C GLY A 52 2.89 -7.18 -10.92
N GLY A 53 1.95 -6.23 -10.73
CA GLY A 53 1.00 -6.28 -9.63
C GLY A 53 1.64 -6.08 -8.27
N TRP A 54 2.65 -5.19 -8.16
CA TRP A 54 3.35 -4.96 -6.89
C TRP A 54 3.76 -3.50 -6.75
N HIS A 55 3.95 -3.11 -5.49
CA HIS A 55 4.56 -1.82 -5.14
C HIS A 55 5.69 -2.04 -4.16
N ARG A 56 6.70 -1.19 -4.24
CA ARG A 56 7.82 -1.20 -3.31
C ARG A 56 7.70 -0.02 -2.37
N ILE A 57 7.80 -0.29 -1.07
CA ILE A 57 7.69 0.73 -0.02
C ILE A 57 8.97 0.77 0.79
N VAL A 58 9.26 1.95 1.36
CA VAL A 58 10.47 2.22 2.15
C VAL A 58 10.08 2.86 3.46
N ASN A 59 10.62 2.32 4.54
CA ASN A 59 10.48 2.95 5.85
C ASN A 59 11.47 4.12 5.94
N PRO A 60 10.99 5.38 6.05
CA PRO A 60 11.90 6.53 6.07
C PRO A 60 12.77 6.61 7.32
N THR A 61 12.41 5.89 8.38
CA THR A 61 13.18 5.91 9.64
C THR A 61 14.46 5.08 9.55
N ASN A 62 14.39 3.90 8.90
CA ASN A 62 15.52 2.96 8.89
C ASN A 62 15.88 2.47 7.48
N ASN A 63 15.25 3.04 6.43
CA ASN A 63 15.46 2.67 5.03
C ASN A 63 15.15 1.20 4.71
N GLN A 64 14.34 0.54 5.52
CA GLN A 64 13.92 -0.82 5.26
C GLN A 64 12.99 -0.84 4.05
N ILE A 65 13.24 -1.76 3.12
CA ILE A 65 12.49 -1.87 1.86
C ILE A 65 11.63 -3.12 1.90
N ARG A 66 10.39 -2.99 1.42
CA ARG A 66 9.48 -4.13 1.27
C ARG A 66 8.77 -4.04 -0.08
N THR A 67 8.64 -5.18 -0.75
CA THR A 67 7.80 -5.31 -1.94
C THR A 67 6.50 -5.97 -1.54
N VAL A 68 5.37 -5.32 -1.84
CA VAL A 68 4.06 -5.82 -1.46
C VAL A 68 3.22 -6.09 -2.71
N PRO A 69 2.64 -7.30 -2.83
CA PRO A 69 1.70 -7.57 -3.92
C PRO A 69 0.45 -6.71 -3.75
N ASP A 70 -0.01 -6.10 -4.84
CA ASP A 70 -1.13 -5.17 -4.78
C ASP A 70 -2.41 -5.83 -4.25
N ILE A 71 -2.68 -7.08 -4.67
CA ILE A 71 -3.89 -7.78 -4.26
C ILE A 71 -3.90 -8.17 -2.78
N MET A 72 -2.75 -8.14 -2.12
CA MET A 72 -2.64 -8.43 -0.69
C MET A 72 -2.84 -7.18 0.17
N ILE A 73 -2.84 -5.99 -0.42
CA ILE A 73 -3.14 -4.75 0.29
C ILE A 73 -4.65 -4.66 0.43
N PHE A 74 -5.17 -4.71 1.65
CA PHE A 74 -6.61 -4.66 1.86
C PHE A 74 -7.09 -3.39 2.56
N GLU A 75 -6.17 -2.53 2.99
CA GLU A 75 -6.52 -1.24 3.57
C GLU A 75 -5.42 -0.24 3.25
N ILE A 76 -5.82 0.98 2.90
CA ILE A 76 -4.91 2.10 2.64
C ILE A 76 -5.45 3.36 3.30
N ASN A 77 -4.61 3.99 4.14
CA ASN A 77 -4.94 5.23 4.85
C ASN A 77 -6.30 5.16 5.57
N GLY A 78 -6.61 4.00 6.14
CA GLY A 78 -7.87 3.78 6.85
C GLY A 78 -9.05 3.39 5.96
N LEU A 79 -8.85 3.29 4.65
CA LEU A 79 -9.89 2.90 3.71
C LEU A 79 -9.75 1.43 3.33
N SER A 80 -10.83 0.68 3.45
CA SER A 80 -10.86 -0.72 3.00
C SER A 80 -10.85 -0.79 1.48
N ILE A 81 -10.14 -1.78 0.94
CA ILE A 81 -10.00 -1.95 -0.51
C ILE A 81 -10.87 -3.13 -0.95
N TYR A 82 -11.64 -2.94 -2.02
CA TYR A 82 -12.39 -4.03 -2.66
C TYR A 82 -11.99 -4.18 -4.11
N LEU A 83 -12.16 -5.39 -4.62
CA LEU A 83 -11.82 -5.75 -6.01
C LEU A 83 -12.95 -5.51 -6.99
#